data_0f6a5e01c61fa745e49c1c0d89986d8a
#
_entry.id   0f6a5e01c61fa745e49c1c0d89986d8a
#
_cell.length_a   1.000
_cell.length_b   1.000
_cell.length_c   1.000
_cell.angle_alpha   90.00
_cell.angle_beta   90.00
_cell.angle_gamma   90.00
#
_symmetry.space_group_name_H-M   'P 1'
#
loop_
_entity.id
_entity.type
_entity.pdbx_description
1 polymer ?
#
loop_
_entity_poly.entity_id
_entity_poly.type
_entity_poly.pdbx_seq_one_letter_code
_entity_poly.pdbx_strand_id
1 'polypeptide(L)'
;MLRSPKYIAFAADLVDACKWMKPRLGSYDAVFVTGNAISHPYIYTLVVLQYPPARWFRDPKMFVEGPLPNGWFRYEQVCLRYGKLHFLFPDGISDGALDQMKSDGKPQRVLLVVRPNELFGLTAPPPLLRMHDATGRETLWLIETTL
;
A
#
# COMPACT_ATOMS: atom_id res chain seq x y z
N MET A 1 14.76 -24.10 2.22
CA MET A 1 14.63 -23.19 3.37
C MET A 1 13.15 -22.92 3.62
N LEU A 2 12.68 -23.32 4.77
CA LEU A 2 11.29 -23.09 5.16
C LEU A 2 11.14 -21.60 5.55
N ARG A 3 10.36 -20.86 4.77
CA ARG A 3 9.96 -19.50 5.17
C ARG A 3 9.03 -19.60 6.39
N SER A 4 9.18 -18.68 7.34
CA SER A 4 8.27 -18.68 8.49
C SER A 4 6.83 -18.47 8.00
N PRO A 5 5.83 -19.13 8.61
CA PRO A 5 4.42 -18.97 8.23
C PRO A 5 3.95 -17.52 8.21
N LYS A 6 4.56 -16.66 9.02
CA LYS A 6 4.26 -15.22 9.07
C LYS A 6 4.55 -14.49 7.75
N TYR A 7 5.67 -14.78 7.12
CA TYR A 7 6.04 -14.12 5.85
C TYR A 7 5.13 -14.54 4.71
N ILE A 8 4.74 -15.79 4.67
CA ILE A 8 3.84 -16.32 3.64
C ILE A 8 2.44 -15.70 3.80
N ALA A 9 1.95 -15.58 5.04
CA ALA A 9 0.65 -14.99 5.33
C ALA A 9 0.57 -13.51 4.90
N PHE A 10 1.58 -12.71 5.22
CA PHE A 10 1.60 -11.29 4.86
C PHE A 10 1.64 -11.05 3.35
N ALA A 11 2.41 -11.83 2.62
CA ALA A 11 2.47 -11.73 1.17
C ALA A 11 1.15 -12.18 0.54
N ALA A 12 0.53 -13.24 1.03
CA ALA A 12 -0.76 -13.74 0.56
C ALA A 12 -1.87 -12.71 0.74
N ASP A 13 -1.93 -12.04 1.88
CA ASP A 13 -2.93 -11.00 2.16
C ASP A 13 -2.82 -9.82 1.18
N LEU A 14 -1.60 -9.36 0.92
CA LEU A 14 -1.39 -8.29 -0.06
C LEU A 14 -1.74 -8.75 -1.48
N VAL A 15 -1.39 -9.97 -1.85
CA VAL A 15 -1.75 -10.55 -3.14
C VAL A 15 -3.27 -10.60 -3.31
N ASP A 16 -4.00 -11.06 -2.29
CA ASP A 16 -5.46 -11.12 -2.32
C ASP A 16 -6.08 -9.71 -2.37
N ALA A 17 -5.54 -8.76 -1.64
CA ALA A 17 -5.95 -7.35 -1.72
C ALA A 17 -5.74 -6.79 -3.13
N CYS A 18 -4.61 -7.08 -3.77
CA CYS A 18 -4.33 -6.66 -5.13
C CYS A 18 -5.28 -7.30 -6.15
N LYS A 19 -5.62 -8.57 -5.99
CA LYS A 19 -6.59 -9.25 -6.85
C LYS A 19 -7.97 -8.59 -6.76
N TRP A 20 -8.40 -8.26 -5.55
CA TRP A 20 -9.66 -7.55 -5.34
C TRP A 20 -9.62 -6.13 -5.97
N MET A 21 -8.52 -5.44 -5.80
CA MET A 21 -8.30 -4.07 -6.26
C MET A 21 -8.20 -3.96 -7.78
N LYS A 22 -7.62 -4.96 -8.45
CA LYS A 22 -7.32 -4.90 -9.87
C LYS A 22 -8.48 -4.45 -10.76
N PRO A 23 -9.68 -5.06 -10.69
CA PRO A 23 -10.82 -4.62 -11.52
C PRO A 23 -11.41 -3.27 -11.08
N ARG A 24 -11.05 -2.77 -9.90
CA ARG A 24 -11.60 -1.55 -9.29
C ARG A 24 -10.64 -0.37 -9.34
N LEU A 25 -9.42 -0.59 -9.79
CA LEU A 25 -8.35 0.40 -9.72
C LEU A 25 -8.69 1.69 -10.46
N GLY A 26 -9.42 1.60 -11.58
CA GLY A 26 -9.88 2.77 -12.33
C GLY A 26 -10.86 3.69 -11.59
N SER A 27 -11.50 3.17 -10.54
CA SER A 27 -12.45 3.94 -9.73
C SER A 27 -11.79 4.85 -8.69
N TYR A 28 -10.49 4.70 -8.47
CA TYR A 28 -9.74 5.46 -7.47
C TYR A 28 -8.77 6.42 -8.12
N ASP A 29 -8.64 7.60 -7.52
CA ASP A 29 -7.64 8.60 -7.93
C ASP A 29 -6.28 8.27 -7.35
N ALA A 30 -6.25 7.65 -6.16
CA ALA A 30 -5.03 7.18 -5.52
C ALA A 30 -5.30 5.95 -4.65
N VAL A 31 -4.26 5.14 -4.46
CA VAL A 31 -4.26 3.98 -3.59
C VAL A 31 -3.05 4.05 -2.67
N PHE A 32 -3.27 3.93 -1.37
CA PHE A 32 -2.21 3.88 -0.36
C PHE A 32 -2.07 2.46 0.15
N VAL A 33 -0.88 1.90 0.05
CA VAL A 33 -0.58 0.52 0.43
C VAL A 33 0.45 0.52 1.55
N THR A 34 0.16 -0.19 2.62
CA THR A 34 1.10 -0.36 3.72
C THR A 34 2.41 -1.02 3.27
N GLY A 35 3.53 -0.49 3.75
CA GLY A 35 4.84 -1.13 3.67
C GLY A 35 5.23 -1.86 4.95
N ASN A 36 4.39 -1.80 5.97
CA ASN A 36 4.70 -2.37 7.28
C ASN A 36 4.69 -3.91 7.23
N ALA A 37 5.78 -4.51 7.65
CA ALA A 37 6.01 -5.96 7.63
C ALA A 37 5.92 -6.61 6.23
N ILE A 38 6.07 -5.83 5.18
CA ILE A 38 6.11 -6.31 3.80
C ILE A 38 7.39 -5.81 3.14
N SER A 39 8.22 -6.73 2.68
CA SER A 39 9.41 -6.40 1.92
C SER A 39 9.02 -6.07 0.47
N HIS A 40 9.41 -4.87 0.00
CA HIS A 40 9.18 -4.43 -1.37
C HIS A 40 7.72 -4.60 -1.84
N PRO A 41 6.75 -3.95 -1.19
CA PRO A 41 5.32 -4.12 -1.52
C PRO A 41 5.01 -3.74 -2.97
N TYR A 42 5.77 -2.82 -3.57
CA TYR A 42 5.56 -2.41 -4.95
C TYR A 42 5.75 -3.56 -5.96
N ILE A 43 6.62 -4.53 -5.65
CA ILE A 43 6.84 -5.68 -6.54
C ILE A 43 5.58 -6.53 -6.62
N TYR A 44 4.93 -6.80 -5.49
CA TYR A 44 3.67 -7.55 -5.47
C TYR A 44 2.57 -6.84 -6.26
N THR A 45 2.47 -5.52 -6.10
CA THR A 45 1.48 -4.73 -6.85
C THR A 45 1.76 -4.73 -8.35
N LEU A 46 3.01 -4.58 -8.76
CA LEU A 46 3.39 -4.65 -10.18
C LEU A 46 2.99 -5.97 -10.82
N VAL A 47 3.29 -7.08 -10.14
CA VAL A 47 3.05 -8.43 -10.68
C VAL A 47 1.56 -8.75 -10.71
N VAL A 48 0.86 -8.55 -9.61
CA VAL A 48 -0.55 -8.95 -9.48
C VAL A 48 -1.46 -8.04 -10.32
N LEU A 49 -1.19 -6.74 -10.33
CA LEU A 49 -1.95 -5.79 -11.14
C LEU A 49 -1.58 -5.85 -12.63
N GLN A 50 -0.58 -6.64 -12.98
CA GLN A 50 -0.09 -6.78 -14.35
C GLN A 50 0.23 -5.42 -14.99
N TYR A 51 0.96 -4.59 -14.25
CA TYR A 51 1.36 -3.27 -14.73
C TYR A 51 2.26 -3.41 -15.95
N PRO A 52 1.89 -2.83 -17.11
CA PRO A 52 2.66 -3.02 -18.33
C PRO A 52 4.09 -2.49 -18.20
N PRO A 53 5.13 -3.24 -18.60
CA PRO A 53 6.51 -2.78 -18.52
C PRO A 53 6.74 -1.43 -19.23
N ALA A 54 6.11 -1.20 -20.37
CA ALA A 54 6.19 0.07 -21.08
C ALA A 54 5.66 1.25 -20.24
N ARG A 55 4.59 1.05 -19.49
CA ARG A 55 4.07 2.05 -18.56
C ARG A 55 5.00 2.25 -17.36
N TRP A 56 5.60 1.17 -16.85
CA TRP A 56 6.54 1.27 -15.75
C TRP A 56 7.71 2.22 -16.07
N PHE A 57 8.26 2.14 -17.26
CA PHE A 57 9.35 3.02 -17.68
C PHE A 57 8.92 4.47 -17.93
N ARG A 58 7.68 4.68 -18.33
CA ARG A 58 7.14 6.00 -18.68
C ARG A 58 6.51 6.74 -17.50
N ASP A 59 5.79 6.01 -16.63
CA ASP A 59 4.98 6.63 -15.59
C ASP A 59 5.85 7.19 -14.45
N PRO A 60 5.39 8.26 -13.79
CA PRO A 60 6.13 8.85 -12.68
C PRO A 60 6.36 7.87 -11.54
N LYS A 61 7.57 7.87 -11.02
CA LYS A 61 8.00 7.03 -9.89
C LYS A 61 8.80 7.83 -8.90
N MET A 62 8.71 7.46 -7.64
CA MET A 62 9.55 8.01 -6.59
C MET A 62 10.23 6.87 -5.83
N PHE A 63 11.54 6.89 -5.84
CA PHE A 63 12.37 6.00 -5.03
C PHE A 63 13.16 6.81 -4.02
N VAL A 64 13.39 6.22 -2.86
CA VAL A 64 14.35 6.72 -1.88
C VAL A 64 15.39 5.65 -1.60
N GLU A 65 16.60 6.09 -1.32
CA GLU A 65 17.66 5.20 -0.87
C GLU A 65 17.61 5.06 0.66
N GLY A 66 17.84 3.83 1.16
CA GLY A 66 17.96 3.59 2.59
C GLY A 66 19.17 4.30 3.21
N PRO A 67 19.23 4.40 4.54
CA PRO A 67 18.38 3.69 5.47
C PRO A 67 17.05 4.41 5.74
N LEU A 68 15.98 3.63 5.75
CA LEU A 68 14.74 4.10 6.35
C LEU A 68 14.92 4.25 7.87
N PRO A 69 14.11 5.10 8.54
CA PRO A 69 14.24 5.36 9.98
C PRO A 69 14.27 4.12 10.89
N ASN A 70 13.67 3.02 10.44
CA ASN A 70 13.64 1.75 11.16
C ASN A 70 14.87 0.86 10.92
N GLY A 71 15.88 1.32 10.18
CA GLY A 71 17.07 0.56 9.83
C GLY A 71 16.88 -0.56 8.82
N TRP A 72 15.69 -0.71 8.28
CA TRP A 72 15.38 -1.64 7.21
C TRP A 72 15.91 -1.08 5.89
N PHE A 73 16.39 -1.92 5.01
CA PHE A 73 16.85 -1.54 3.66
C PHE A 73 18.03 -0.55 3.62
N ARG A 74 19.10 -0.86 4.34
CA ARG A 74 20.29 0.02 4.43
C ARG A 74 20.92 0.43 3.10
N TYR A 75 20.74 -0.36 2.05
CA TYR A 75 21.40 -0.18 0.76
C TYR A 75 20.48 -0.39 -0.45
N GLU A 76 19.18 -0.45 -0.23
CA GLU A 76 18.22 -0.73 -1.27
C GLU A 76 17.40 0.52 -1.62
N GLN A 77 17.03 0.60 -2.88
CA GLN A 77 16.05 1.60 -3.30
C GLN A 77 14.66 1.14 -2.90
N VAL A 78 13.94 1.99 -2.20
CA VAL A 78 12.57 1.75 -1.78
C VAL A 78 11.63 2.57 -2.64
N CYS A 79 10.72 1.90 -3.33
CA CYS A 79 9.69 2.59 -4.10
C CYS A 79 8.63 3.16 -3.16
N LEU A 80 8.49 4.49 -3.16
CA LEU A 80 7.46 5.17 -2.40
C LEU A 80 6.20 5.45 -3.23
N ARG A 81 6.33 5.50 -4.54
CA ARG A 81 5.21 5.80 -5.44
C ARG A 81 5.50 5.35 -6.85
N TYR A 82 4.49 4.79 -7.51
CA TYR A 82 4.41 4.72 -8.96
C TYR A 82 2.94 4.85 -9.42
N GLY A 83 2.71 5.64 -10.49
CA GLY A 83 1.36 5.91 -10.92
C GLY A 83 0.49 6.47 -9.78
N LYS A 84 -0.66 5.87 -9.56
CA LYS A 84 -1.57 6.24 -8.46
C LYS A 84 -1.34 5.45 -7.16
N LEU A 85 -0.34 4.56 -7.12
CA LEU A 85 -0.02 3.73 -5.97
C LEU A 85 1.04 4.42 -5.10
N HIS A 86 0.74 4.60 -3.83
CA HIS A 86 1.62 5.16 -2.81
C HIS A 86 1.91 4.11 -1.75
N PHE A 87 3.18 3.95 -1.38
CA PHE A 87 3.62 2.98 -0.38
C PHE A 87 4.03 3.70 0.89
N LEU A 88 3.48 3.24 2.00
CA LEU A 88 3.61 3.90 3.30
C LEU A 88 4.73 3.24 4.11
N PHE A 89 5.75 4.00 4.49
CA PHE A 89 6.88 3.55 5.29
C PHE A 89 7.29 4.63 6.29
N PRO A 90 7.77 4.23 7.49
CA PRO A 90 7.45 3.04 8.27
C PRO A 90 6.23 3.24 9.16
N ASP A 91 5.76 4.48 9.30
CA ASP A 91 4.86 4.93 10.35
C ASP A 91 3.40 5.11 9.88
N GLY A 92 3.01 4.36 8.85
CA GLY A 92 1.65 4.43 8.32
C GLY A 92 1.43 5.64 7.41
N ILE A 93 0.21 6.11 7.35
CA ILE A 93 -0.17 7.23 6.48
C ILE A 93 0.48 8.50 7.01
N SER A 94 1.45 9.04 6.28
CA SER A 94 1.98 10.34 6.62
C SER A 94 0.92 11.40 6.30
N ASP A 95 0.65 12.27 7.26
CA ASP A 95 -0.26 13.41 7.06
C ASP A 95 0.16 14.23 5.84
N GLY A 96 1.45 14.31 5.56
CA GLY A 96 1.98 15.02 4.41
C GLY A 96 1.57 14.44 3.06
N ALA A 97 1.43 13.12 2.93
CA ALA A 97 0.97 12.51 1.69
C ALA A 97 -0.53 12.78 1.46
N LEU A 98 -1.33 12.72 2.53
CA LEU A 98 -2.74 13.07 2.47
C LEU A 98 -2.96 14.56 2.25
N ASP A 99 -2.18 15.41 2.90
CA ASP A 99 -2.27 16.85 2.75
C ASP A 99 -1.87 17.32 1.35
N GLN A 100 -0.87 16.69 0.76
CA GLN A 100 -0.49 16.99 -0.62
C GLN A 100 -1.61 16.66 -1.60
N MET A 101 -2.40 15.64 -1.34
CA MET A 101 -3.56 15.32 -2.17
C MET A 101 -4.74 16.25 -1.93
N LYS A 102 -4.93 16.72 -0.70
CA LYS A 102 -5.95 17.72 -0.36
C LYS A 102 -5.67 19.09 -0.98
N SER A 103 -4.39 19.41 -1.21
CA SER A 103 -3.98 20.72 -1.74
C SER A 103 -4.45 20.98 -3.17
N ASP A 104 -4.78 19.94 -3.93
CA ASP A 104 -5.29 20.09 -5.30
C ASP A 104 -6.76 20.55 -5.37
N GLY A 105 -7.42 20.74 -4.23
CA GLY A 105 -8.74 21.35 -4.11
C GLY A 105 -9.89 20.54 -4.70
N LYS A 106 -9.66 19.34 -5.21
CA LYS A 106 -10.68 18.45 -5.76
C LYS A 106 -10.89 17.26 -4.81
N PRO A 107 -12.14 16.88 -4.53
CA PRO A 107 -12.41 15.64 -3.81
C PRO A 107 -11.78 14.47 -4.55
N GLN A 108 -10.97 13.68 -3.85
CA GLN A 108 -10.33 12.51 -4.42
C GLN A 108 -10.85 11.24 -3.77
N ARG A 109 -11.22 10.29 -4.60
CA ARG A 109 -11.62 8.96 -4.16
C ARG A 109 -10.37 8.11 -3.95
N VAL A 110 -10.16 7.68 -2.72
CA VAL A 110 -8.93 7.03 -2.27
C VAL A 110 -9.25 5.66 -1.69
N LEU A 111 -8.40 4.69 -2.00
CA LEU A 111 -8.40 3.38 -1.36
C LEU A 111 -7.19 3.28 -0.42
N LEU A 112 -7.45 2.91 0.83
CA LEU A 112 -6.44 2.63 1.83
C LEU A 112 -6.32 1.11 2.01
N VAL A 113 -5.13 0.57 1.83
CA VAL A 113 -4.78 -0.84 2.09
C VAL A 113 -3.80 -0.84 3.26
N VAL A 114 -4.31 -0.96 4.47
CA VAL A 114 -3.57 -0.69 5.70
C VAL A 114 -3.71 -1.79 6.73
N ARG A 115 -2.77 -1.83 7.69
CA ARG A 115 -2.91 -2.65 8.89
C ARG A 115 -3.98 -2.05 9.81
N PRO A 116 -4.69 -2.87 10.60
CA PRO A 116 -5.70 -2.35 11.52
C PRO A 116 -5.20 -1.30 12.52
N ASN A 117 -3.91 -1.33 12.84
CA ASN A 117 -3.28 -0.44 13.81
C ASN A 117 -2.61 0.81 13.20
N GLU A 118 -2.74 1.02 11.90
CA GLU A 118 -2.06 2.13 11.20
C GLU A 118 -2.92 3.39 11.04
N LEU A 119 -4.16 3.35 11.48
CA LEU A 119 -5.10 4.46 11.35
C LEU A 119 -4.96 5.46 12.51
N PHE A 120 -3.78 6.05 12.67
CA PHE A 120 -3.52 7.00 13.74
C PHE A 120 -4.33 8.30 13.55
N GLY A 121 -5.35 8.50 14.39
CA GLY A 121 -6.10 9.75 14.46
C GLY A 121 -6.96 10.08 13.23
N LEU A 122 -7.01 9.21 12.25
CA LEU A 122 -7.89 9.37 11.10
C LEU A 122 -9.30 8.85 11.44
N THR A 123 -10.29 9.71 11.29
CA THR A 123 -11.68 9.27 11.24
C THR A 123 -11.92 8.62 9.91
N ALA A 124 -11.78 7.30 9.86
CA ALA A 124 -11.97 6.52 8.65
C ALA A 124 -13.34 5.82 8.65
N PRO A 125 -13.96 5.65 7.47
CA PRO A 125 -15.12 4.80 7.34
C PRO A 125 -14.81 3.34 7.72
N PRO A 126 -15.82 2.52 8.02
CA PRO A 126 -15.61 1.08 8.21
C PRO A 126 -14.94 0.44 6.98
N PRO A 127 -14.09 -0.57 7.18
CA PRO A 127 -13.47 -1.27 6.05
C PRO A 127 -14.51 -1.90 5.12
N LEU A 128 -14.28 -1.78 3.81
CA LEU A 128 -15.04 -2.52 2.80
C LEU A 128 -14.70 -4.01 2.85
N LEU A 129 -13.48 -4.32 3.14
CA LEU A 129 -12.97 -5.68 3.17
C LEU A 129 -11.92 -5.82 4.28
N ARG A 130 -11.96 -6.95 4.97
CA ARG A 130 -10.99 -7.33 6.00
C ARG A 130 -10.34 -8.63 5.62
N MET A 131 -9.02 -8.63 5.52
CA MET A 131 -8.23 -9.84 5.29
C MET A 131 -7.86 -10.48 6.63
N HIS A 132 -7.83 -11.81 6.65
CA HIS A 132 -7.50 -12.58 7.84
C HIS A 132 -6.39 -13.56 7.52
N ASP A 133 -5.56 -13.82 8.52
CA ASP A 133 -4.60 -14.93 8.45
C ASP A 133 -5.27 -16.28 8.79
N ALA A 134 -4.47 -17.36 8.76
CA ALA A 134 -4.95 -18.70 9.06
C ALA A 134 -5.48 -18.87 10.51
N THR A 135 -5.15 -17.94 11.42
CA THR A 135 -5.62 -17.97 12.81
C THR A 135 -6.91 -17.17 13.01
N GLY A 136 -7.41 -16.51 11.95
CA GLY A 136 -8.58 -15.64 12.00
C GLY A 136 -8.26 -14.20 12.44
N ARG A 137 -6.98 -13.85 12.61
CA ARG A 137 -6.56 -12.50 12.96
C ARG A 137 -6.64 -11.59 11.74
N GLU A 138 -7.21 -10.41 11.90
CA GLU A 138 -7.25 -9.39 10.84
C GLU A 138 -5.85 -8.86 10.57
N THR A 139 -5.44 -8.87 9.30
CA THR A 139 -4.10 -8.48 8.87
C THR A 139 -4.06 -7.27 7.96
N LEU A 140 -5.07 -7.10 7.11
CA LEU A 140 -5.24 -5.93 6.26
C LEU A 140 -6.69 -5.47 6.24
N TRP A 141 -6.87 -4.17 6.19
CA TRP A 141 -8.15 -3.52 5.93
C TRP A 141 -8.08 -2.74 4.63
N LEU A 142 -9.12 -2.88 3.82
CA LEU A 142 -9.33 -2.06 2.64
C LEU A 142 -10.44 -1.05 2.93
N ILE A 143 -10.09 0.23 2.91
CA ILE A 143 -10.96 1.33 3.30
C ILE A 143 -11.08 2.29 2.13
N GLU A 144 -12.32 2.58 1.74
CA GLU A 144 -12.59 3.62 0.75
C GLU A 144 -12.96 4.92 1.46
N THR A 145 -12.31 6.00 1.06
CA THR A 145 -12.61 7.32 1.60
C THR A 145 -12.46 8.39 0.53
N THR A 146 -12.99 9.56 0.81
CA THR A 146 -12.83 10.77 -0.03
C THR A 146 -12.06 11.81 0.75
N LEU A 147 -11.01 12.33 0.15
CA LEU A 147 -10.20 13.39 0.74
C LEU A 147 -10.61 14.77 0.24
#